data_d3149754d9830f889e083566a66eee86
#
_entry.id   d3149754d9830f889e083566a66eee86
#
_cell.length_a   1.000
_cell.length_b   1.000
_cell.length_c   1.000
_cell.angle_alpha   90.00
_cell.angle_beta   90.00
_cell.angle_gamma   90.00
#
_symmetry.space_group_name_H-M   'P 1'
#
loop_
_entity.id
_entity.type
_entity.pdbx_description
1 polymer ?
#
loop_
_entity_poly.entity_id
_entity_poly.type
_entity_poly.pdbx_seq_one_letter_code
_entity_poly.pdbx_strand_id
1 'polypeptide(L)'
;MRKTLILMFACMCLAFSANAQRNSGRLSLGVGLLYRNGMDVTFSYEHEMNYRHAWEFFANGYLQWAECGPCGHICPESFWRNYRTYGFGVAYKPCVVRGRNHYGNLRIGASAGSDTKKFLGGLHFGYEHNYVLRSGWTLYWQAKS
;
A
#
# COMPACT_ATOMS: atom_id res chain seq x y z
N MET A 1 6.35 16.16 20.13
CA MET A 1 6.90 16.49 18.81
C MET A 1 7.77 15.39 18.17
N ARG A 2 8.67 14.71 18.88
CA ARG A 2 9.45 13.57 18.31
C ARG A 2 8.58 12.38 17.86
N LYS A 3 7.51 12.07 18.58
CA LYS A 3 6.61 10.94 18.26
C LYS A 3 5.77 11.17 16.99
N THR A 4 5.40 12.41 16.70
CA THR A 4 4.67 12.78 15.48
C THR A 4 5.55 12.73 14.21
N LEU A 5 6.83 13.05 14.35
CA LEU A 5 7.77 12.98 13.22
C LEU A 5 8.07 11.51 12.81
N ILE A 6 8.20 10.63 13.81
CA ILE A 6 8.36 9.20 13.60
C ILE A 6 7.10 8.60 12.97
N LEU A 7 5.92 9.12 13.34
CA LEU A 7 4.64 8.69 12.78
C LEU A 7 4.48 9.08 11.31
N MET A 8 4.96 10.26 10.90
CA MET A 8 4.95 10.67 9.49
C MET A 8 5.92 9.85 8.64
N PHE A 9 7.07 9.46 9.20
CA PHE A 9 8.02 8.56 8.53
C PHE A 9 7.50 7.13 8.42
N ALA A 10 6.69 6.68 9.38
CA ALA A 10 6.11 5.35 9.41
C ALA A 10 4.97 5.13 8.37
N CYS A 11 4.43 6.19 7.79
CA CYS A 11 3.46 6.10 6.69
C CYS A 11 4.09 6.03 5.30
N MET A 12 5.40 6.13 5.17
CA MET A 12 6.10 5.94 3.90
C MET A 12 6.21 4.46 3.56
N CYS A 13 5.32 3.98 2.71
CA CYS A 13 5.51 2.69 2.06
C CYS A 13 6.59 2.82 1.00
N LEU A 14 7.74 2.21 1.23
CA LEU A 14 8.73 2.01 0.17
C LEU A 14 8.30 0.80 -0.65
N ALA A 15 7.98 1.03 -1.90
CA ALA A 15 7.62 -0.04 -2.81
C ALA A 15 8.54 -0.03 -4.03
N PHE A 16 8.92 -1.20 -4.45
CA PHE A 16 9.68 -1.42 -5.66
C PHE A 16 8.73 -1.96 -6.73
N SER A 17 8.65 -1.28 -7.86
CA SER A 17 7.87 -1.77 -8.99
C SER A 17 8.79 -2.13 -10.15
N ALA A 18 8.58 -3.32 -10.70
CA ALA A 18 9.22 -3.74 -11.93
C ALA A 18 8.35 -3.37 -13.12
N ASN A 19 8.90 -2.60 -14.06
CA ASN A 19 8.23 -2.35 -15.32
C ASN A 19 8.48 -3.54 -16.25
N ALA A 20 7.43 -4.32 -16.51
CA ALA A 20 7.41 -5.19 -17.67
C ALA A 20 7.17 -4.31 -18.90
N GLN A 21 8.14 -4.28 -19.77
CA GLN A 21 8.25 -3.42 -20.92
C GLN A 21 7.09 -3.62 -21.91
N ARG A 22 6.46 -2.49 -22.32
CA ARG A 22 5.62 -2.39 -23.52
C ARG A 22 4.29 -3.14 -23.56
N ASN A 23 3.38 -2.72 -22.78
CA ASN A 23 1.95 -2.56 -22.98
C ASN A 23 1.27 -2.44 -21.63
N SER A 24 1.00 -1.23 -21.23
CA SER A 24 -0.05 -0.86 -20.28
C SER A 24 -0.16 -1.59 -18.92
N GLY A 25 0.75 -2.48 -18.55
CA GLY A 25 0.66 -3.22 -17.29
C GLY A 25 1.88 -3.05 -16.40
N ARG A 26 1.68 -2.74 -15.11
CA ARG A 26 2.75 -2.66 -14.11
C ARG A 26 2.41 -3.54 -12.91
N LEU A 27 3.37 -4.37 -12.48
CA LEU A 27 3.29 -5.09 -11.22
C LEU A 27 4.03 -4.30 -10.14
N SER A 28 3.44 -4.21 -8.97
CA SER A 28 4.02 -3.49 -7.84
C SER A 28 3.93 -4.33 -6.56
N LEU A 29 4.94 -4.20 -5.72
CA LEU A 29 4.96 -4.75 -4.38
C LEU A 29 5.23 -3.61 -3.40
N GLY A 30 4.36 -3.44 -2.42
CA GLY A 30 4.45 -2.42 -1.39
C GLY A 30 4.49 -3.02 0.00
N VAL A 31 5.27 -2.40 0.87
CA VAL A 31 5.28 -2.69 2.30
C VAL A 31 5.03 -1.40 3.04
N GLY A 32 4.11 -1.43 4.00
CA GLY A 32 3.72 -0.27 4.77
C GLY A 32 3.62 -0.52 6.25
N LEU A 33 3.61 0.56 7.01
CA LEU A 33 3.35 0.53 8.44
C LEU A 33 1.95 1.08 8.71
N LEU A 34 1.21 0.38 9.56
CA LEU A 34 -0.12 0.78 10.00
C LEU A 34 -0.02 1.67 11.24
N TYR A 35 -0.94 2.60 11.35
CA TYR A 35 -1.01 3.53 12.48
C TYR A 35 -1.14 2.83 13.86
N ARG A 36 -1.74 1.63 13.91
CA ARG A 36 -1.95 0.86 15.14
C ARG A 36 -1.13 -0.44 15.11
N ASN A 37 0.18 -0.33 15.32
CA ASN A 37 1.06 -1.47 15.54
C ASN A 37 0.85 -2.61 14.54
N GLY A 38 1.12 -2.35 13.27
CA GLY A 38 0.97 -3.35 12.23
C GLY A 38 1.77 -3.03 10.99
N MET A 39 1.84 -3.99 10.11
CA MET A 39 2.39 -3.82 8.77
C MET A 39 1.39 -4.26 7.70
N ASP A 40 1.51 -3.66 6.57
CA ASP A 40 0.72 -3.90 5.37
C ASP A 40 1.66 -4.34 4.26
N VAL A 41 1.30 -5.43 3.61
CA VAL A 41 1.96 -5.87 2.38
C VAL A 41 0.91 -5.82 1.27
N THR A 42 1.20 -5.04 0.24
CA THR A 42 0.30 -4.88 -0.90
C THR A 42 0.98 -5.36 -2.17
N PHE A 43 0.35 -6.27 -2.87
CA PHE A 43 0.71 -6.66 -4.22
C PHE A 43 -0.33 -6.08 -5.18
N SER A 44 0.10 -5.41 -6.24
CA SER A 44 -0.84 -4.82 -7.18
C SER A 44 -0.41 -4.94 -8.63
N TYR A 45 -1.43 -5.01 -9.48
CA TYR A 45 -1.33 -4.91 -10.93
C TYR A 45 -2.04 -3.65 -11.40
N GLU A 46 -1.32 -2.77 -12.06
CA GLU A 46 -1.83 -1.53 -12.62
C GLU A 46 -1.93 -1.64 -14.13
N HIS A 47 -3.09 -1.34 -14.66
CA HIS A 47 -3.37 -1.25 -16.09
C HIS A 47 -3.55 0.21 -16.48
N GLU A 48 -2.60 0.75 -17.25
CA GLU A 48 -2.69 2.11 -17.77
C GLU A 48 -3.63 2.14 -18.99
N MET A 49 -4.74 2.86 -18.88
CA MET A 49 -5.66 3.08 -20.01
C MET A 49 -5.19 4.20 -20.92
N ASN A 50 -4.69 5.27 -20.32
CA ASN A 50 -4.19 6.46 -20.98
C ASN A 50 -3.12 7.12 -20.09
N TYR A 51 -2.39 8.11 -20.64
CA TYR A 51 -1.41 8.90 -19.89
C TYR A 51 -1.92 9.58 -18.61
N ARG A 52 -3.22 9.55 -18.36
CA ARG A 52 -3.85 10.24 -17.21
C ARG A 52 -4.64 9.33 -16.29
N HIS A 53 -4.88 8.10 -16.67
CA HIS A 53 -5.79 7.21 -15.94
C HIS A 53 -5.24 5.79 -15.92
N ALA A 54 -5.29 5.17 -14.76
CA ALA A 54 -4.96 3.76 -14.59
C ALA A 54 -5.99 3.08 -13.68
N TRP A 55 -6.17 1.79 -13.88
CA TRP A 55 -6.87 0.90 -12.98
C TRP A 55 -5.86 0.04 -12.25
N GLU A 56 -5.99 -0.04 -10.96
CA GLU A 56 -5.18 -0.89 -10.10
C GLU A 56 -6.03 -2.00 -9.52
N PHE A 57 -5.60 -3.22 -9.68
CA PHE A 57 -6.11 -4.40 -8.98
C PHE A 57 -5.09 -4.75 -7.91
N PHE A 58 -5.52 -4.83 -6.66
CA PHE A 58 -4.58 -5.06 -5.57
C PHE A 58 -5.08 -6.13 -4.62
N ALA A 59 -4.11 -6.86 -4.06
CA ALA A 59 -4.29 -7.75 -2.94
C ALA A 59 -3.44 -7.22 -1.79
N ASN A 60 -4.01 -7.15 -0.60
CA ASN A 60 -3.29 -6.70 0.58
C ASN A 60 -3.45 -7.68 1.74
N GLY A 61 -2.39 -7.77 2.52
CA GLY A 61 -2.35 -8.50 3.76
C GLY A 61 -1.95 -7.55 4.89
N TYR A 62 -2.76 -7.51 5.93
CA TYR A 62 -2.48 -6.73 7.13
C TYR A 62 -2.09 -7.67 8.25
N LEU A 63 -0.94 -7.40 8.84
CA LEU A 63 -0.45 -8.07 10.03
C LEU A 63 -0.44 -7.05 11.15
N GLN A 64 -1.28 -7.24 12.15
CA GLN A 64 -1.31 -6.40 13.33
C GLN A 64 -0.77 -7.20 14.51
N TRP A 65 0.17 -6.63 15.26
CA TRP A 65 0.68 -7.20 16.49
C TRP A 65 0.06 -6.49 17.68
N ALA A 66 -0.33 -7.29 18.68
CA ALA A 66 -0.78 -6.77 19.95
C ALA A 66 0.35 -6.84 20.98
N GLU A 67 0.39 -5.88 21.89
CA GLU A 67 1.26 -5.94 23.04
C GLU A 67 0.82 -7.08 23.96
N CYS A 68 1.77 -7.82 24.47
CA CYS A 68 1.51 -8.85 25.47
C CYS A 68 1.12 -8.17 26.79
N GLY A 69 -0.10 -8.40 27.28
CA GLY A 69 -0.62 -7.76 28.47
C GLY A 69 0.26 -7.89 29.73
N PRO A 70 0.89 -9.06 30.00
CA PRO A 70 1.72 -9.21 31.20
C PRO A 70 3.12 -8.59 31.12
N CYS A 71 3.69 -8.43 29.94
CA CYS A 71 5.08 -8.00 29.79
C CYS A 71 5.26 -6.67 29.04
N GLY A 72 4.21 -6.13 28.47
CA GLY A 72 4.27 -4.84 27.72
C GLY A 72 5.16 -4.86 26.47
N HIS A 73 5.61 -6.03 26.05
CA HIS A 73 6.49 -6.21 24.91
C HIS A 73 5.78 -6.95 23.78
N ILE A 74 6.23 -6.72 22.54
CA ILE A 74 5.78 -7.47 21.39
C ILE A 74 6.47 -8.84 21.41
N CYS A 75 5.71 -9.87 21.79
CA CYS A 75 6.25 -11.24 21.78
C CYS A 75 6.21 -11.84 20.38
N PRO A 76 7.24 -12.62 19.96
CA PRO A 76 7.26 -13.29 18.66
C PRO A 76 6.03 -14.16 18.39
N GLU A 77 5.48 -14.77 19.44
CA GLU A 77 4.26 -15.57 19.35
C GLU A 77 3.00 -14.72 19.05
N SER A 78 2.94 -13.48 19.54
CA SER A 78 1.82 -12.58 19.26
C SER A 78 1.84 -12.06 17.83
N PHE A 79 3.01 -11.95 17.22
CA PHE A 79 3.17 -11.55 15.84
C PHE A 79 2.45 -12.49 14.85
N TRP A 80 2.45 -13.79 15.13
CA TRP A 80 1.83 -14.79 14.28
C TRP A 80 0.37 -15.11 14.65
N ARG A 81 -0.05 -14.78 15.85
CA ARG A 81 -1.39 -15.12 16.37
C ARG A 81 -2.43 -14.04 16.15
N ASN A 82 -2.06 -12.78 16.03
CA ASN A 82 -2.99 -11.66 16.07
C ASN A 82 -3.25 -11.09 14.68
N TYR A 83 -4.53 -10.99 14.36
CA TYR A 83 -5.16 -10.32 13.22
C TYR A 83 -4.46 -10.45 11.88
N ARG A 84 -4.82 -11.49 11.19
CA ARG A 84 -4.51 -11.67 9.78
C ARG A 84 -5.71 -11.20 8.98
N THR A 85 -5.64 -10.01 8.45
CA THR A 85 -6.65 -9.50 7.53
C THR A 85 -6.07 -9.55 6.14
N TYR A 86 -6.82 -10.09 5.21
CA TYR A 86 -6.48 -10.08 3.80
C TYR A 86 -7.63 -9.49 2.99
N GLY A 87 -7.31 -8.84 1.90
CA GLY A 87 -8.30 -8.20 1.06
C GLY A 87 -7.85 -8.12 -0.39
N PHE A 88 -8.84 -7.98 -1.23
CA PHE A 88 -8.69 -7.70 -2.66
C PHE A 88 -9.47 -6.45 -2.98
N GLY A 89 -8.96 -5.64 -3.89
CA GLY A 89 -9.63 -4.42 -4.25
C GLY A 89 -9.27 -3.93 -5.64
N VAL A 90 -10.02 -2.91 -6.02
CA VAL A 90 -9.83 -2.20 -7.27
C VAL A 90 -9.77 -0.72 -6.97
N ALA A 91 -8.84 -0.01 -7.57
CA ALA A 91 -8.71 1.42 -7.44
C ALA A 91 -8.56 2.08 -8.81
N TYR A 92 -9.21 3.21 -8.95
CA TYR A 92 -9.03 4.12 -10.06
C TYR A 92 -7.98 5.17 -9.70
N LYS A 93 -7.02 5.39 -10.58
CA LYS A 93 -5.84 6.23 -10.34
C LYS A 93 -5.74 7.35 -11.40
N PRO A 94 -6.42 8.49 -11.21
CA PRO A 94 -6.21 9.66 -12.05
C PRO A 94 -4.86 10.32 -11.71
N CYS A 95 -4.08 10.63 -12.73
CA CYS A 95 -2.82 11.35 -12.59
C CYS A 95 -3.09 12.85 -12.40
N VAL A 96 -2.64 13.40 -11.28
CA VAL A 96 -2.83 14.83 -10.92
C VAL A 96 -1.56 15.66 -11.03
N VAL A 97 -0.40 15.01 -10.92
CA VAL A 97 0.90 15.66 -11.06
C VAL A 97 1.74 14.88 -12.05
N ARG A 98 2.40 15.58 -12.96
CA ARG A 98 3.29 14.95 -13.92
C ARG A 98 4.53 15.81 -14.18
N GLY A 99 5.67 15.21 -13.97
CA GLY A 99 6.97 15.76 -14.29
C GLY A 99 7.72 14.87 -15.29
N ARG A 100 8.99 15.17 -15.51
CA ARG A 100 9.82 14.43 -16.48
C ARG A 100 10.10 12.99 -16.03
N ASN A 101 10.40 12.80 -14.75
CA ASN A 101 10.80 11.50 -14.19
C ASN A 101 9.92 11.11 -12.98
N HIS A 102 8.83 11.82 -12.74
CA HIS A 102 7.94 11.55 -11.63
C HIS A 102 6.49 11.86 -12.01
N TYR A 103 5.56 11.18 -11.37
CA TYR A 103 4.14 11.47 -11.50
C TYR A 103 3.40 11.11 -10.20
N GLY A 104 2.32 11.83 -9.94
CA GLY A 104 1.48 11.63 -8.78
C GLY A 104 0.06 11.31 -9.17
N ASN A 105 -0.51 10.28 -8.55
CA ASN A 105 -1.86 9.81 -8.79
C ASN A 105 -2.68 9.96 -7.52
N LEU A 106 -3.93 10.38 -7.65
CA LEU A 106 -4.92 10.10 -6.62
C LEU A 106 -5.32 8.63 -6.75
N ARG A 107 -5.70 8.03 -5.63
CA ARG A 107 -6.15 6.64 -5.59
C ARG A 107 -7.52 6.60 -4.94
N ILE A 108 -8.51 6.14 -5.68
CA ILE A 108 -9.90 6.03 -5.24
C ILE A 108 -10.35 4.62 -5.52
N GLY A 109 -10.71 3.87 -4.51
CA GLY A 109 -11.01 2.46 -4.70
C GLY A 109 -11.91 1.87 -3.65
N ALA A 110 -12.19 0.59 -3.83
CA ALA A 110 -12.92 -0.22 -2.90
C ALA A 110 -12.23 -1.57 -2.75
N SER A 111 -12.35 -2.14 -1.57
CA SER A 111 -11.84 -3.49 -1.30
C SER A 111 -12.84 -4.30 -0.50
N ALA A 112 -12.69 -5.61 -0.64
CA ALA A 112 -13.38 -6.62 0.13
C ALA A 112 -12.37 -7.63 0.65
N GLY A 113 -12.57 -8.13 1.84
CA GLY A 113 -11.64 -9.04 2.48
C GLY A 113 -12.22 -9.72 3.70
N SER A 114 -11.36 -10.32 4.48
CA SER A 114 -11.73 -11.01 5.71
C SER A 114 -10.61 -10.91 6.74
N ASP A 115 -10.99 -10.85 7.99
CA ASP A 115 -10.11 -11.00 9.15
C ASP A 115 -10.06 -12.43 9.69
N THR A 116 -10.41 -13.42 8.87
CA THR A 116 -10.61 -14.83 9.22
C THR A 116 -11.90 -15.13 10.00
N LYS A 117 -12.58 -14.13 10.52
CA LYS A 117 -13.82 -14.28 11.29
C LYS A 117 -15.01 -13.56 10.67
N LYS A 118 -14.75 -12.40 10.05
CA LYS A 118 -15.78 -11.52 9.50
C LYS A 118 -15.39 -11.05 8.11
N PHE A 119 -16.39 -10.81 7.30
CA PHE A 119 -16.22 -10.10 6.04
C PHE A 119 -16.01 -8.61 6.32
N LEU A 120 -15.03 -8.04 5.64
CA LEU A 120 -14.69 -6.62 5.71
C LEU A 120 -14.79 -6.03 4.32
N GLY A 121 -15.37 -4.86 4.22
CA GLY A 121 -15.42 -4.08 2.99
C GLY A 121 -15.09 -2.62 3.31
N GLY A 122 -14.42 -1.94 2.41
CA GLY A 122 -14.03 -0.55 2.63
C GLY A 122 -13.82 0.23 1.35
N LEU A 123 -13.94 1.55 1.48
CA LEU A 123 -13.53 2.49 0.46
C LEU A 123 -12.12 2.97 0.80
N HIS A 124 -11.31 3.13 -0.22
CA HIS A 124 -9.93 3.58 -0.10
C HIS A 124 -9.74 4.91 -0.81
N PHE A 125 -9.13 5.84 -0.09
CA PHE A 125 -8.67 7.09 -0.65
C PHE A 125 -7.19 7.24 -0.36
N GLY A 126 -6.43 7.73 -1.33
CA GLY A 126 -5.02 7.92 -1.13
C GLY A 126 -4.36 8.77 -2.20
N TYR A 127 -3.10 9.03 -1.97
CA TYR A 127 -2.20 9.66 -2.92
C TYR A 127 -0.96 8.79 -3.07
N GLU A 128 -0.53 8.61 -4.29
CA GLU A 128 0.67 7.86 -4.65
C GLU A 128 1.59 8.75 -5.49
N HIS A 129 2.85 8.77 -5.15
CA HIS A 129 3.86 9.48 -5.92
C HIS A 129 4.94 8.53 -6.42
N ASN A 130 5.21 8.57 -7.69
CA ASN A 130 6.07 7.65 -8.40
C ASN A 130 7.28 8.36 -8.96
N TYR A 131 8.47 7.76 -8.79
CA TYR A 131 9.72 8.18 -9.39
C TYR A 131 10.25 7.12 -10.34
N VAL A 132 10.34 7.44 -11.61
CA VAL A 132 10.84 6.52 -12.63
C VAL A 132 12.35 6.65 -12.73
N LEU A 133 13.04 5.55 -12.47
CA LEU A 133 14.49 5.43 -12.57
C LEU A 133 14.91 5.14 -14.02
N ARG A 134 16.14 5.52 -14.37
CA ARG A 134 16.70 5.23 -15.70
C ARG A 134 16.79 3.75 -16.03
N SER A 135 16.83 2.89 -15.03
CA SER A 135 16.84 1.43 -15.14
C SER A 135 15.49 0.81 -15.51
N GLY A 136 14.44 1.62 -15.64
CA GLY A 136 13.07 1.13 -15.86
C GLY A 136 12.32 0.76 -14.59
N TRP A 137 12.96 0.79 -13.43
CA TRP A 137 12.31 0.62 -12.13
C TRP A 137 11.60 1.90 -11.71
N THR A 138 10.54 1.75 -10.94
CA THR A 138 9.84 2.88 -10.35
C THR A 138 9.83 2.71 -8.84
N LEU A 139 10.27 3.73 -8.13
CA LEU A 139 10.09 3.84 -6.69
C LEU A 139 8.80 4.60 -6.43
N TYR A 140 7.97 4.13 -5.52
CA TYR A 140 6.79 4.88 -5.13
C TYR A 140 6.62 4.93 -3.62
N TRP A 141 5.97 5.98 -3.19
CA TRP A 141 5.42 6.07 -1.85
C TRP A 141 3.92 6.39 -1.96
N GLN A 142 3.16 5.89 -1.01
CA GLN A 142 1.72 6.16 -0.97
C GLN A 142 1.26 6.46 0.45
N ALA A 143 0.29 7.35 0.55
CA ALA A 143 -0.50 7.57 1.76
C ALA A 143 -1.93 7.14 1.44
N LYS A 144 -2.47 6.21 2.21
CA LYS A 144 -3.82 5.65 2.02
C LYS A 144 -4.56 5.57 3.34
N SER A 145 -5.87 5.72 3.31
CA SER A 145 -6.76 5.50 4.45
C SER A 145 -7.71 4.35 4.14
#